data_d25c6d652354cbe224b16fb93b9a0c60
#
_entry.id   d25c6d652354cbe224b16fb93b9a0c60
#
_cell.length_a   1.000
_cell.length_b   1.000
_cell.length_c   1.000
_cell.angle_alpha   90.00
_cell.angle_beta   90.00
_cell.angle_gamma   90.00
#
_symmetry.space_group_name_H-M   'P 1'
#
loop_
_entity.id
_entity.type
_entity.pdbx_description
1 polymer ?
#
loop_
_entity_poly.entity_id
_entity_poly.type
_entity_poly.pdbx_seq_one_letter_code
_entity_poly.pdbx_strand_id
1 'polypeptide(L)'
;MSSALSSSPSLNEQANSSLDDTTPTAINVDPSEVDKFNKLASEWWSKTGAFATLHEINPLRLNWIEENVKRSYQNDSADTDIRKTAETGLAGKKVLDVGCGGGILSESMARRGAYVTGIDLGTENLKAAALHAEQSALHETLRYQHIPVEELAKTHAGQFDVVTCMEMLEHVPDPSSIVQACFELLAPDGVCVLSTINRNPKSYLFAIVGAEYVLRLLDRGTHDYAKFITPAELDKMAIDAGFTRQDIIGLHYNPLTKRYWLAQNVDVNYMMAVHKPLA
;
A
#
# COMPACT_ATOMS: atom_id res chain seq x y z
N MET A 1 -20.81 57.68 50.74
CA MET A 1 -19.69 56.74 50.50
C MET A 1 -20.28 55.46 49.95
N SER A 2 -20.31 55.33 48.64
CA SER A 2 -20.86 54.17 47.93
C SER A 2 -19.87 53.74 46.87
N SER A 3 -19.29 52.60 47.05
CA SER A 3 -18.30 52.00 46.12
C SER A 3 -19.03 51.22 45.07
N ALA A 4 -18.83 51.59 43.81
CA ALA A 4 -19.32 50.87 42.66
C ALA A 4 -18.37 49.73 42.34
N LEU A 5 -18.89 48.50 42.30
CA LEU A 5 -18.23 47.33 41.78
C LEU A 5 -18.49 47.22 40.27
N SER A 6 -17.43 47.36 39.46
CA SER A 6 -17.45 47.12 38.04
C SER A 6 -17.36 45.60 37.76
N SER A 7 -18.38 45.03 37.17
CA SER A 7 -18.39 43.69 36.64
C SER A 7 -17.73 43.64 35.25
N SER A 8 -16.66 42.88 35.14
CA SER A 8 -16.05 42.53 33.85
C SER A 8 -16.91 41.49 33.09
N PRO A 9 -17.08 41.58 31.78
CA PRO A 9 -17.81 40.58 31.00
C PRO A 9 -16.97 39.32 30.78
N SER A 10 -17.62 38.18 30.87
CA SER A 10 -17.12 36.85 30.69
C SER A 10 -16.65 36.62 29.25
N LEU A 11 -15.43 36.06 29.12
CA LEU A 11 -14.83 35.53 27.88
C LEU A 11 -15.53 34.24 27.44
N ASN A 12 -16.71 34.33 26.86
CA ASN A 12 -17.36 33.11 26.31
C ASN A 12 -18.34 33.37 25.15
N GLU A 13 -17.99 34.30 24.26
CA GLU A 13 -18.80 34.57 23.05
C GLU A 13 -17.93 35.03 21.87
N GLN A 14 -16.96 34.17 21.46
CA GLN A 14 -16.27 34.33 20.15
C GLN A 14 -15.69 32.96 19.71
N ALA A 15 -16.53 32.01 19.40
CA ALA A 15 -16.15 30.82 18.69
C ALA A 15 -17.33 30.29 17.87
N ASN A 16 -17.82 31.10 16.94
CA ASN A 16 -18.75 30.60 15.95
C ASN A 16 -18.82 31.52 14.74
N SER A 17 -17.79 31.48 13.90
CA SER A 17 -17.91 31.89 12.49
C SER A 17 -16.63 31.51 11.73
N SER A 18 -16.70 30.44 11.03
CA SER A 18 -16.19 30.12 9.69
C SER A 18 -16.04 28.62 9.57
N LEU A 19 -17.16 27.94 9.37
CA LEU A 19 -17.14 26.69 8.62
C LEU A 19 -16.83 27.14 7.20
N ASP A 20 -15.54 27.04 6.84
CA ASP A 20 -15.09 27.11 5.47
C ASP A 20 -15.83 26.00 4.72
N ASP A 21 -16.74 26.40 3.84
CA ASP A 21 -17.46 25.56 2.90
C ASP A 21 -16.49 25.16 1.76
N THR A 22 -15.37 24.50 2.14
CA THR A 22 -14.54 23.78 1.19
C THR A 22 -15.28 22.48 0.91
N THR A 23 -15.98 22.44 -0.21
CA THR A 23 -16.45 21.19 -0.82
C THR A 23 -15.35 20.13 -0.68
N PRO A 24 -15.59 19.00 -0.01
CA PRO A 24 -14.56 17.99 0.15
C PRO A 24 -14.07 17.60 -1.25
N THR A 25 -12.79 17.81 -1.53
CA THR A 25 -12.16 17.25 -2.73
C THR A 25 -12.57 15.79 -2.79
N ALA A 26 -13.20 15.34 -3.85
CA ALA A 26 -13.71 13.98 -3.95
C ALA A 26 -12.54 13.03 -3.67
N ILE A 27 -12.64 12.28 -2.57
CA ILE A 27 -11.62 11.31 -2.19
C ILE A 27 -11.56 10.28 -3.31
N ASN A 28 -10.36 9.93 -3.76
CA ASN A 28 -10.13 8.92 -4.81
C ASN A 28 -10.40 7.51 -4.25
N VAL A 29 -11.68 7.21 -3.99
CA VAL A 29 -12.15 5.98 -3.38
C VAL A 29 -13.47 5.55 -3.99
N ASP A 30 -13.63 4.24 -4.17
CA ASP A 30 -14.91 3.60 -4.41
C ASP A 30 -15.44 3.06 -3.07
N PRO A 31 -16.48 3.68 -2.47
CA PRO A 31 -16.99 3.24 -1.18
C PRO A 31 -17.46 1.78 -1.16
N SER A 32 -17.94 1.27 -2.30
CA SER A 32 -18.40 -0.12 -2.40
C SER A 32 -17.24 -1.12 -2.30
N GLU A 33 -16.05 -0.74 -2.80
CA GLU A 33 -14.83 -1.55 -2.64
C GLU A 33 -14.39 -1.58 -1.18
N VAL A 34 -14.33 -0.43 -0.51
CA VAL A 34 -14.00 -0.36 0.93
C VAL A 34 -14.95 -1.21 1.76
N ASP A 35 -16.26 -1.15 1.48
CA ASP A 35 -17.27 -1.94 2.20
C ASP A 35 -17.10 -3.45 2.00
N LYS A 36 -16.69 -3.90 0.81
CA LYS A 36 -16.39 -5.32 0.56
C LYS A 36 -15.28 -5.83 1.48
N PHE A 37 -14.17 -5.12 1.52
CA PHE A 37 -13.03 -5.51 2.36
C PHE A 37 -13.33 -5.39 3.86
N ASN A 38 -14.07 -4.37 4.30
CA ASN A 38 -14.49 -4.24 5.70
C ASN A 38 -15.33 -5.42 6.18
N LYS A 39 -16.22 -5.96 5.34
CA LYS A 39 -17.04 -7.15 5.67
C LYS A 39 -16.19 -8.40 5.92
N LEU A 40 -15.04 -8.49 5.32
CA LEU A 40 -14.10 -9.62 5.44
C LEU A 40 -13.01 -9.38 6.49
N ALA A 41 -13.06 -8.27 7.22
CA ALA A 41 -11.98 -7.85 8.13
C ALA A 41 -11.59 -8.90 9.18
N SER A 42 -12.54 -9.69 9.68
CA SER A 42 -12.27 -10.78 10.64
C SER A 42 -11.49 -11.95 10.05
N GLU A 43 -11.40 -12.05 8.72
CA GLU A 43 -10.75 -13.17 8.02
C GLU A 43 -9.29 -12.88 7.62
N TRP A 44 -8.81 -11.63 7.78
CA TRP A 44 -7.46 -11.25 7.33
C TRP A 44 -6.35 -12.18 7.82
N TRP A 45 -6.44 -12.64 9.05
CA TRP A 45 -5.41 -13.49 9.66
C TRP A 45 -5.77 -14.98 9.66
N SER A 46 -6.89 -15.35 9.04
CA SER A 46 -7.27 -16.75 8.82
C SER A 46 -6.45 -17.34 7.67
N LYS A 47 -5.70 -18.41 7.94
CA LYS A 47 -4.93 -19.15 6.93
C LYS A 47 -5.79 -20.03 6.02
N THR A 48 -7.09 -20.06 6.25
CA THR A 48 -8.06 -20.87 5.48
C THR A 48 -9.23 -20.03 4.95
N GLY A 49 -9.27 -18.72 5.27
CA GLY A 49 -10.31 -17.78 4.86
C GLY A 49 -10.04 -17.13 3.50
N ALA A 50 -10.78 -16.05 3.24
CA ALA A 50 -10.72 -15.31 1.99
C ALA A 50 -9.31 -14.80 1.63
N PHE A 51 -8.49 -14.51 2.64
CA PHE A 51 -7.13 -13.98 2.47
C PHE A 51 -6.02 -15.03 2.60
N ALA A 52 -6.36 -16.34 2.63
CA ALA A 52 -5.37 -17.43 2.74
C ALA A 52 -4.29 -17.34 1.65
N THR A 53 -4.68 -17.02 0.41
CA THR A 53 -3.76 -16.81 -0.71
C THR A 53 -2.72 -15.73 -0.43
N LEU A 54 -3.11 -14.63 0.22
CA LEU A 54 -2.17 -13.55 0.55
C LEU A 54 -1.08 -14.02 1.51
N HIS A 55 -1.41 -14.88 2.48
CA HIS A 55 -0.41 -15.48 3.38
C HIS A 55 0.57 -16.39 2.63
N GLU A 56 0.09 -17.15 1.64
CA GLU A 56 0.93 -18.05 0.86
C GLU A 56 1.90 -17.32 -0.07
N ILE A 57 1.46 -16.21 -0.70
CA ILE A 57 2.29 -15.44 -1.63
C ILE A 57 3.18 -14.40 -0.92
N ASN A 58 2.87 -14.03 0.31
CA ASN A 58 3.54 -12.96 1.03
C ASN A 58 5.07 -13.15 1.15
N PRO A 59 5.62 -14.37 1.41
CA PRO A 59 7.06 -14.58 1.41
C PRO A 59 7.74 -14.27 0.07
N LEU A 60 7.08 -14.57 -1.06
CA LEU A 60 7.58 -14.29 -2.40
C LEU A 60 7.62 -12.78 -2.65
N ARG A 61 6.53 -12.08 -2.31
CA ARG A 61 6.44 -10.60 -2.40
C ARG A 61 7.53 -9.93 -1.56
N LEU A 62 7.62 -10.30 -0.29
CA LEU A 62 8.57 -9.71 0.66
C LEU A 62 10.03 -9.89 0.21
N ASN A 63 10.41 -11.08 -0.23
CA ASN A 63 11.76 -11.35 -0.70
C ASN A 63 12.09 -10.51 -1.95
N TRP A 64 11.17 -10.44 -2.90
CA TRP A 64 11.38 -9.66 -4.12
C TRP A 64 11.43 -8.15 -3.85
N ILE A 65 10.60 -7.62 -2.94
CA ILE A 65 10.67 -6.24 -2.45
C ILE A 65 12.06 -5.98 -1.86
N GLU A 66 12.50 -6.83 -0.95
CA GLU A 66 13.79 -6.69 -0.28
C GLU A 66 14.97 -6.75 -1.25
N GLU A 67 14.93 -7.63 -2.26
CA GLU A 67 15.94 -7.71 -3.31
C GLU A 67 16.02 -6.43 -4.15
N ASN A 68 14.87 -5.84 -4.50
CA ASN A 68 14.83 -4.59 -5.24
C ASN A 68 15.32 -3.41 -4.42
N VAL A 69 14.98 -3.35 -3.13
CA VAL A 69 15.52 -2.35 -2.20
C VAL A 69 17.03 -2.48 -2.11
N LYS A 70 17.58 -3.68 -1.90
CA LYS A 70 19.04 -3.90 -1.86
C LYS A 70 19.72 -3.46 -3.15
N ARG A 71 19.13 -3.75 -4.31
CA ARG A 71 19.70 -3.42 -5.62
C ARG A 71 19.79 -1.91 -5.83
N SER A 72 18.77 -1.14 -5.44
CA SER A 72 18.77 0.32 -5.55
C SER A 72 19.93 0.91 -4.76
N TYR A 73 20.05 0.58 -3.48
CA TYR A 73 21.10 1.14 -2.62
C TYR A 73 22.51 0.62 -2.90
N GLN A 74 22.68 -0.50 -3.62
CA GLN A 74 24.01 -1.02 -4.01
C GLN A 74 24.61 -0.30 -5.21
N ASN A 75 23.76 0.19 -6.12
CA ASN A 75 24.23 0.78 -7.38
C ASN A 75 24.77 2.21 -7.20
N ASP A 76 24.34 2.95 -6.20
CA ASP A 76 24.57 4.39 -6.10
C ASP A 76 25.65 4.82 -5.10
N SER A 77 26.20 3.92 -4.27
CA SER A 77 27.16 4.36 -3.27
C SER A 77 28.59 3.86 -3.50
N ALA A 78 29.51 4.81 -3.66
CA ALA A 78 30.95 4.58 -3.46
C ALA A 78 31.31 4.42 -1.96
N ASP A 79 30.38 4.72 -1.06
CA ASP A 79 30.58 4.72 0.39
C ASP A 79 30.32 3.32 0.98
N THR A 80 31.34 2.79 1.69
CA THR A 80 31.32 1.45 2.28
C THR A 80 30.30 1.32 3.44
N ASP A 81 29.94 2.41 4.13
CA ASP A 81 28.98 2.37 5.22
C ASP A 81 27.53 2.32 4.67
N ILE A 82 27.25 3.00 3.57
CA ILE A 82 25.97 2.89 2.84
C ILE A 82 25.79 1.49 2.25
N ARG A 83 26.86 0.89 1.70
CA ARG A 83 26.83 -0.50 1.20
C ARG A 83 26.49 -1.52 2.29
N LYS A 84 27.01 -1.36 3.51
CA LYS A 84 26.65 -2.22 4.65
C LYS A 84 25.21 -2.07 5.05
N THR A 85 24.65 -0.85 5.00
CA THR A 85 23.22 -0.59 5.24
C THR A 85 22.35 -1.20 4.13
N ALA A 86 22.84 -1.22 2.89
CA ALA A 86 22.16 -1.86 1.75
C ALA A 86 22.09 -3.40 1.89
N GLU A 87 23.07 -4.05 2.53
CA GLU A 87 23.06 -5.48 2.77
C GLU A 87 21.92 -5.92 3.71
N THR A 88 21.43 -5.02 4.56
CA THR A 88 20.35 -5.31 5.52
C THR A 88 18.95 -5.24 4.90
N GLY A 89 18.81 -4.87 3.62
CA GLY A 89 17.53 -4.81 2.92
C GLY A 89 16.56 -3.81 3.55
N LEU A 90 15.51 -4.30 4.22
CA LEU A 90 14.49 -3.46 4.85
C LEU A 90 14.86 -2.96 6.25
N ALA A 91 15.89 -3.53 6.90
CA ALA A 91 16.21 -3.17 8.27
C ALA A 91 16.61 -1.68 8.41
N GLY A 92 15.97 -0.99 9.36
CA GLY A 92 16.15 0.44 9.61
C GLY A 92 15.49 1.37 8.60
N LYS A 93 14.85 0.85 7.53
CA LYS A 93 14.16 1.65 6.52
C LYS A 93 12.80 2.13 7.01
N LYS A 94 12.42 3.34 6.62
CA LYS A 94 11.06 3.86 6.79
C LYS A 94 10.22 3.41 5.60
N VAL A 95 9.22 2.58 5.88
CA VAL A 95 8.37 1.97 4.87
C VAL A 95 6.94 2.47 5.00
N LEU A 96 6.32 2.83 3.87
CA LEU A 96 4.89 3.08 3.77
C LEU A 96 4.23 1.92 3.01
N ASP A 97 3.19 1.34 3.59
CA ASP A 97 2.36 0.31 2.94
C ASP A 97 0.97 0.90 2.64
N VAL A 98 0.73 1.20 1.35
CA VAL A 98 -0.48 1.87 0.86
C VAL A 98 -1.53 0.83 0.51
N GLY A 99 -2.75 0.96 1.08
CA GLY A 99 -3.77 -0.06 0.97
C GLY A 99 -3.38 -1.31 1.75
N CYS A 100 -2.89 -1.15 2.98
CA CYS A 100 -2.28 -2.24 3.76
C CYS A 100 -3.28 -3.33 4.20
N GLY A 101 -4.60 -3.10 4.08
CA GLY A 101 -5.64 -4.02 4.50
C GLY A 101 -5.47 -4.45 5.96
N GLY A 102 -5.49 -5.76 6.21
CA GLY A 102 -5.27 -6.35 7.53
C GLY A 102 -3.80 -6.44 7.96
N GLY A 103 -2.86 -5.83 7.23
CA GLY A 103 -1.48 -5.64 7.67
C GLY A 103 -0.53 -6.84 7.45
N ILE A 104 -0.89 -7.83 6.62
CA ILE A 104 -0.06 -9.03 6.40
C ILE A 104 1.35 -8.68 5.89
N LEU A 105 1.44 -7.79 4.89
CA LEU A 105 2.73 -7.36 4.33
C LEU A 105 3.43 -6.39 5.29
N SER A 106 2.70 -5.43 5.86
CA SER A 106 3.21 -4.46 6.83
C SER A 106 3.93 -5.13 7.99
N GLU A 107 3.32 -6.14 8.63
CA GLU A 107 3.95 -6.91 9.71
C GLU A 107 5.19 -7.67 9.24
N SER A 108 5.13 -8.23 8.04
CA SER A 108 6.26 -8.99 7.50
C SER A 108 7.47 -8.09 7.24
N MET A 109 7.25 -6.86 6.79
CA MET A 109 8.31 -5.85 6.63
C MET A 109 8.84 -5.37 7.99
N ALA A 110 7.96 -5.16 8.97
CA ALA A 110 8.38 -4.80 10.33
C ALA A 110 9.23 -5.91 10.98
N ARG A 111 8.87 -7.18 10.78
CA ARG A 111 9.67 -8.34 11.23
C ARG A 111 11.04 -8.45 10.54
N ARG A 112 11.23 -7.81 9.38
CA ARG A 112 12.54 -7.65 8.72
C ARG A 112 13.30 -6.41 9.21
N GLY A 113 12.81 -5.75 10.27
CA GLY A 113 13.47 -4.61 10.93
C GLY A 113 13.15 -3.24 10.33
N ALA A 114 12.14 -3.14 9.47
CA ALA A 114 11.66 -1.85 8.96
C ALA A 114 10.82 -1.10 10.01
N TYR A 115 10.80 0.23 9.92
CA TYR A 115 9.81 1.09 10.58
C TYR A 115 8.66 1.31 9.61
N VAL A 116 7.52 0.64 9.84
CA VAL A 116 6.42 0.59 8.89
C VAL A 116 5.26 1.49 9.32
N THR A 117 4.74 2.24 8.36
CA THR A 117 3.43 2.89 8.46
C THR A 117 2.51 2.22 7.44
N GLY A 118 1.45 1.56 7.89
CA GLY A 118 0.40 1.05 7.02
C GLY A 118 -0.76 2.05 6.95
N ILE A 119 -1.26 2.32 5.75
CA ILE A 119 -2.44 3.17 5.55
C ILE A 119 -3.51 2.42 4.76
N ASP A 120 -4.78 2.61 5.16
CA ASP A 120 -5.94 2.04 4.49
C ASP A 120 -7.17 2.91 4.74
N LEU A 121 -8.21 2.79 3.90
CA LEU A 121 -9.49 3.46 4.10
C LEU A 121 -10.55 2.56 4.75
N GLY A 122 -10.26 1.26 4.88
CA GLY A 122 -11.10 0.31 5.59
C GLY A 122 -10.83 0.34 7.10
N THR A 123 -11.70 0.96 7.87
CA THR A 123 -11.52 1.08 9.33
C THR A 123 -11.51 -0.27 10.03
N GLU A 124 -12.31 -1.24 9.57
CA GLU A 124 -12.35 -2.59 10.14
C GLU A 124 -11.07 -3.37 9.81
N ASN A 125 -10.52 -3.18 8.60
CA ASN A 125 -9.24 -3.74 8.21
C ASN A 125 -8.12 -3.26 9.14
N LEU A 126 -8.06 -1.95 9.38
CA LEU A 126 -7.06 -1.35 10.27
C LEU A 126 -7.20 -1.81 11.72
N LYS A 127 -8.43 -2.04 12.21
CA LYS A 127 -8.65 -2.63 13.54
C LYS A 127 -8.08 -4.05 13.62
N ALA A 128 -8.33 -4.88 12.61
CA ALA A 128 -7.77 -6.23 12.54
C ALA A 128 -6.23 -6.20 12.47
N ALA A 129 -5.67 -5.31 11.67
CA ALA A 129 -4.23 -5.11 11.54
C ALA A 129 -3.59 -4.66 12.88
N ALA A 130 -4.16 -3.65 13.53
CA ALA A 130 -3.65 -3.13 14.79
C ALA A 130 -3.70 -4.18 15.91
N LEU A 131 -4.80 -4.92 16.02
CA LEU A 131 -4.95 -5.98 17.01
C LEU A 131 -3.90 -7.08 16.83
N HIS A 132 -3.65 -7.50 15.58
CA HIS A 132 -2.66 -8.54 15.33
C HIS A 132 -1.23 -8.04 15.55
N ALA A 133 -0.92 -6.80 15.19
CA ALA A 133 0.39 -6.18 15.45
C ALA A 133 0.68 -6.07 16.96
N GLU A 134 -0.32 -5.75 17.77
CA GLU A 134 -0.22 -5.74 19.23
C GLU A 134 0.10 -7.14 19.78
N GLN A 135 -0.65 -8.16 19.34
CA GLN A 135 -0.39 -9.57 19.69
C GLN A 135 1.00 -10.04 19.27
N SER A 136 1.54 -9.46 18.20
CA SER A 136 2.86 -9.76 17.64
C SER A 136 4.00 -8.92 18.26
N ALA A 137 3.72 -8.06 19.22
CA ALA A 137 4.68 -7.15 19.88
C ALA A 137 5.45 -6.25 18.89
N LEU A 138 4.79 -5.77 17.83
CA LEU A 138 5.39 -4.92 16.78
C LEU A 138 5.08 -3.42 16.96
N HIS A 139 4.48 -3.01 18.04
CA HIS A 139 3.99 -1.64 18.30
C HIS A 139 5.08 -0.54 18.26
N GLU A 140 6.35 -0.89 18.42
CA GLU A 140 7.46 0.08 18.33
C GLU A 140 7.88 0.36 16.89
N THR A 141 7.68 -0.60 15.98
CA THR A 141 8.15 -0.53 14.59
C THR A 141 7.03 -0.48 13.56
N LEU A 142 5.77 -0.68 13.96
CA LEU A 142 4.62 -0.73 13.09
C LEU A 142 3.45 0.10 13.64
N ARG A 143 2.92 0.97 12.81
CA ARG A 143 1.72 1.76 13.09
C ARG A 143 0.77 1.78 11.91
N TYR A 144 -0.51 1.96 12.18
CA TYR A 144 -1.54 2.05 11.15
C TYR A 144 -2.27 3.39 11.23
N GLN A 145 -2.70 3.92 10.07
CA GLN A 145 -3.41 5.19 9.98
C GLN A 145 -4.55 5.11 8.96
N HIS A 146 -5.71 5.65 9.33
CA HIS A 146 -6.85 5.81 8.43
C HIS A 146 -6.73 7.16 7.72
N ILE A 147 -6.10 7.15 6.53
CA ILE A 147 -5.83 8.35 5.74
C ILE A 147 -5.67 7.99 4.27
N PRO A 148 -6.22 8.77 3.32
CA PRO A 148 -5.89 8.65 1.90
C PRO A 148 -4.41 8.96 1.66
N VAL A 149 -3.79 8.26 0.71
CA VAL A 149 -2.36 8.45 0.41
C VAL A 149 -2.07 9.86 -0.12
N GLU A 150 -2.99 10.45 -0.89
CA GLU A 150 -2.89 11.81 -1.41
C GLU A 150 -2.90 12.87 -0.28
N GLU A 151 -3.65 12.63 0.79
CA GLU A 151 -3.64 13.50 1.97
C GLU A 151 -2.34 13.35 2.76
N LEU A 152 -1.85 12.12 2.90
CA LEU A 152 -0.56 11.87 3.55
C LEU A 152 0.58 12.55 2.79
N ALA A 153 0.55 12.56 1.45
CA ALA A 153 1.57 13.18 0.60
C ALA A 153 1.73 14.68 0.86
N LYS A 154 0.64 15.39 1.18
CA LYS A 154 0.68 16.83 1.48
C LYS A 154 1.56 17.19 2.69
N THR A 155 1.74 16.26 3.62
CA THR A 155 2.41 16.52 4.90
C THR A 155 3.68 15.69 5.13
N HIS A 156 3.89 14.62 4.36
CA HIS A 156 4.98 13.67 4.56
C HIS A 156 5.83 13.45 3.30
N ALA A 157 5.87 14.43 2.38
CA ALA A 157 6.67 14.32 1.17
C ALA A 157 8.14 14.00 1.47
N GLY A 158 8.72 13.06 0.74
CA GLY A 158 10.14 12.68 0.86
C GLY A 158 10.54 11.97 2.15
N GLN A 159 9.60 11.41 2.91
CA GLN A 159 9.90 10.85 4.23
C GLN A 159 10.12 9.33 4.26
N PHE A 160 9.78 8.61 3.19
CA PHE A 160 9.85 7.16 3.15
C PHE A 160 10.96 6.67 2.23
N ASP A 161 11.73 5.69 2.69
CA ASP A 161 12.76 5.02 1.89
C ASP A 161 12.13 4.02 0.90
N VAL A 162 11.02 3.40 1.31
CA VAL A 162 10.29 2.40 0.52
C VAL A 162 8.79 2.67 0.61
N VAL A 163 8.10 2.56 -0.52
CA VAL A 163 6.64 2.58 -0.59
C VAL A 163 6.17 1.29 -1.26
N THR A 164 5.19 0.62 -0.67
CA THR A 164 4.49 -0.53 -1.28
C THR A 164 3.03 -0.16 -1.53
N CYS A 165 2.49 -0.54 -2.69
CA CYS A 165 1.08 -0.42 -3.03
C CYS A 165 0.69 -1.70 -3.79
N MET A 166 0.15 -2.68 -3.05
CA MET A 166 -0.01 -4.04 -3.52
C MET A 166 -1.49 -4.40 -3.68
N GLU A 167 -1.89 -4.79 -4.90
CA GLU A 167 -3.29 -5.22 -5.20
C GLU A 167 -4.34 -4.16 -4.78
N MET A 168 -4.07 -2.88 -5.03
CA MET A 168 -4.95 -1.79 -4.63
C MET A 168 -5.34 -0.90 -5.82
N LEU A 169 -4.46 -0.76 -6.82
CA LEU A 169 -4.65 0.17 -7.93
C LEU A 169 -5.89 -0.12 -8.78
N GLU A 170 -6.30 -1.39 -8.90
CA GLU A 170 -7.51 -1.83 -9.59
C GLU A 170 -8.82 -1.51 -8.83
N HIS A 171 -8.73 -1.08 -7.57
CA HIS A 171 -9.87 -0.80 -6.71
C HIS A 171 -10.20 0.70 -6.58
N VAL A 172 -9.39 1.57 -7.18
CA VAL A 172 -9.56 3.03 -7.10
C VAL A 172 -10.03 3.62 -8.44
N PRO A 173 -10.76 4.76 -8.41
CA PRO A 173 -11.18 5.46 -9.63
C PRO A 173 -10.02 6.01 -10.47
N ASP A 174 -8.99 6.54 -9.83
CA ASP A 174 -7.80 7.13 -10.47
C ASP A 174 -6.50 6.54 -9.89
N PRO A 175 -5.99 5.46 -10.47
CA PRO A 175 -4.71 4.87 -10.05
C PRO A 175 -3.50 5.79 -10.30
N SER A 176 -3.58 6.73 -11.26
CA SER A 176 -2.48 7.66 -11.54
C SER A 176 -2.23 8.62 -10.38
N SER A 177 -3.29 9.08 -9.71
CA SER A 177 -3.21 9.92 -8.51
C SER A 177 -2.48 9.18 -7.37
N ILE A 178 -2.77 7.89 -7.18
CA ILE A 178 -2.09 7.05 -6.17
C ILE A 178 -0.61 6.92 -6.48
N VAL A 179 -0.24 6.62 -7.74
CA VAL A 179 1.16 6.48 -8.17
C VAL A 179 1.92 7.80 -7.98
N GLN A 180 1.29 8.94 -8.30
CA GLN A 180 1.86 10.27 -8.07
C GLN A 180 2.10 10.53 -6.58
N ALA A 181 1.13 10.23 -5.71
CA ALA A 181 1.28 10.39 -4.26
C ALA A 181 2.40 9.49 -3.70
N CYS A 182 2.53 8.25 -4.19
CA CYS A 182 3.64 7.37 -3.84
C CYS A 182 5.01 7.99 -4.21
N PHE A 183 5.11 8.64 -5.38
CA PHE A 183 6.32 9.35 -5.79
C PHE A 183 6.65 10.52 -4.85
N GLU A 184 5.66 11.31 -4.49
CA GLU A 184 5.83 12.45 -3.60
C GLU A 184 6.32 12.04 -2.20
N LEU A 185 5.77 10.94 -1.67
CA LEU A 185 6.10 10.40 -0.35
C LEU A 185 7.50 9.82 -0.24
N LEU A 186 8.07 9.33 -1.35
CA LEU A 186 9.41 8.75 -1.37
C LEU A 186 10.51 9.80 -1.22
N ALA A 187 11.51 9.47 -0.41
CA ALA A 187 12.80 10.15 -0.40
C ALA A 187 13.49 10.01 -1.78
N PRO A 188 14.41 10.92 -2.13
CA PRO A 188 15.30 10.70 -3.26
C PRO A 188 15.97 9.32 -3.15
N ASP A 189 16.13 8.62 -4.25
CA ASP A 189 16.65 7.25 -4.33
C ASP A 189 15.81 6.16 -3.64
N GLY A 190 14.60 6.52 -3.21
CA GLY A 190 13.65 5.57 -2.62
C GLY A 190 13.03 4.64 -3.66
N VAL A 191 12.58 3.47 -3.21
CA VAL A 191 11.99 2.41 -4.04
C VAL A 191 10.49 2.33 -3.82
N CYS A 192 9.70 2.34 -4.91
CA CYS A 192 8.30 2.00 -4.87
C CYS A 192 8.05 0.63 -5.50
N VAL A 193 7.24 -0.19 -4.86
CA VAL A 193 6.79 -1.47 -5.40
C VAL A 193 5.28 -1.46 -5.54
N LEU A 194 4.84 -1.64 -6.78
CA LEU A 194 3.44 -1.64 -7.18
C LEU A 194 3.04 -3.05 -7.63
N SER A 195 1.84 -3.50 -7.35
CA SER A 195 1.29 -4.72 -7.95
C SER A 195 -0.17 -4.57 -8.33
N THR A 196 -0.57 -5.28 -9.38
CA THR A 196 -1.95 -5.33 -9.85
C THR A 196 -2.13 -6.51 -10.82
N ILE A 197 -3.37 -6.67 -11.30
CA ILE A 197 -3.75 -7.71 -12.27
C ILE A 197 -3.65 -7.13 -13.69
N ASN A 198 -3.00 -7.88 -14.59
CA ASN A 198 -2.84 -7.49 -15.98
C ASN A 198 -4.17 -7.59 -16.75
N ARG A 199 -4.50 -6.60 -17.58
CA ARG A 199 -5.70 -6.60 -18.43
C ARG A 199 -5.47 -7.34 -19.74
N ASN A 200 -5.75 -8.66 -19.76
CA ASN A 200 -5.74 -9.47 -20.98
C ASN A 200 -6.69 -10.68 -20.86
N PRO A 201 -7.00 -11.40 -21.97
CA PRO A 201 -7.91 -12.54 -21.91
C PRO A 201 -7.48 -13.68 -20.99
N LYS A 202 -6.18 -13.87 -20.79
CA LYS A 202 -5.64 -14.89 -19.91
C LYS A 202 -5.89 -14.56 -18.44
N SER A 203 -5.65 -13.31 -18.03
CA SER A 203 -5.96 -12.87 -16.66
C SER A 203 -7.46 -12.90 -16.38
N TYR A 204 -8.30 -12.56 -17.34
CA TYR A 204 -9.75 -12.73 -17.23
C TYR A 204 -10.12 -14.19 -16.92
N LEU A 205 -9.56 -15.12 -17.69
CA LEU A 205 -9.82 -16.55 -17.49
C LEU A 205 -9.34 -17.04 -16.11
N PHE A 206 -8.16 -16.64 -15.68
CA PHE A 206 -7.57 -17.14 -14.44
C PHE A 206 -8.02 -16.39 -13.20
N ALA A 207 -8.08 -15.06 -13.22
CA ALA A 207 -8.44 -14.25 -12.05
C ALA A 207 -9.96 -14.25 -11.81
N ILE A 208 -10.77 -14.14 -12.86
CA ILE A 208 -12.23 -14.07 -12.72
C ILE A 208 -12.83 -15.48 -12.82
N VAL A 209 -12.67 -16.16 -13.97
CA VAL A 209 -13.32 -17.47 -14.16
C VAL A 209 -12.70 -18.54 -13.27
N GLY A 210 -11.36 -18.57 -13.18
CA GLY A 210 -10.64 -19.55 -12.36
C GLY A 210 -10.85 -19.35 -10.88
N ALA A 211 -10.53 -18.17 -10.36
CA ALA A 211 -10.54 -17.89 -8.92
C ALA A 211 -11.97 -17.75 -8.36
N GLU A 212 -12.87 -17.03 -9.06
CA GLU A 212 -14.20 -16.73 -8.54
C GLU A 212 -15.23 -17.84 -8.83
N TYR A 213 -15.19 -18.46 -10.03
CA TYR A 213 -16.24 -19.40 -10.46
C TYR A 213 -15.84 -20.88 -10.32
N VAL A 214 -14.58 -21.24 -10.63
CA VAL A 214 -14.14 -22.63 -10.64
C VAL A 214 -13.56 -23.04 -9.30
N LEU A 215 -12.56 -22.31 -8.79
CA LEU A 215 -11.87 -22.65 -7.55
C LEU A 215 -12.56 -22.06 -6.31
N ARG A 216 -13.44 -21.08 -6.49
CA ARG A 216 -14.15 -20.36 -5.39
C ARG A 216 -13.21 -19.86 -4.30
N LEU A 217 -12.04 -19.41 -4.71
CA LEU A 217 -11.03 -18.83 -3.82
C LEU A 217 -11.40 -17.41 -3.40
N LEU A 218 -12.21 -16.73 -4.24
CA LEU A 218 -12.69 -15.37 -4.05
C LEU A 218 -14.20 -15.33 -4.33
N ASP A 219 -14.88 -14.36 -3.74
CA ASP A 219 -16.30 -14.12 -3.99
C ASP A 219 -16.54 -13.64 -5.42
N ARG A 220 -17.71 -13.97 -5.97
CA ARG A 220 -18.10 -13.54 -7.34
C ARG A 220 -18.21 -12.02 -7.40
N GLY A 221 -17.60 -11.42 -8.43
CA GLY A 221 -17.59 -9.98 -8.62
C GLY A 221 -16.54 -9.25 -7.78
N THR A 222 -15.55 -9.96 -7.26
CA THR A 222 -14.41 -9.35 -6.57
C THR A 222 -13.60 -8.48 -7.53
N HIS A 223 -13.49 -8.89 -8.81
CA HIS A 223 -12.71 -8.18 -9.81
C HIS A 223 -13.57 -7.69 -10.99
N ASP A 224 -13.37 -6.44 -11.37
CA ASP A 224 -13.88 -5.85 -12.61
C ASP A 224 -12.74 -5.81 -13.65
N TYR A 225 -12.87 -6.58 -14.73
CA TYR A 225 -11.87 -6.64 -15.80
C TYR A 225 -11.52 -5.27 -16.39
N ALA A 226 -12.48 -4.33 -16.42
CA ALA A 226 -12.24 -2.99 -16.94
C ALA A 226 -11.26 -2.18 -16.09
N LYS A 227 -11.13 -2.52 -14.81
CA LYS A 227 -10.23 -1.88 -13.84
C LYS A 227 -8.82 -2.49 -13.82
N PHE A 228 -8.59 -3.61 -14.52
CA PHE A 228 -7.26 -4.22 -14.61
C PHE A 228 -6.30 -3.31 -15.38
N ILE A 229 -5.02 -3.32 -15.01
CA ILE A 229 -4.02 -2.39 -15.52
C ILE A 229 -2.93 -3.20 -16.22
N THR A 230 -2.66 -2.87 -17.51
CA THR A 230 -1.57 -3.52 -18.23
C THR A 230 -0.20 -3.04 -17.72
N PRO A 231 0.88 -3.85 -17.84
CA PRO A 231 2.22 -3.41 -17.50
C PRO A 231 2.66 -2.11 -18.20
N ALA A 232 2.23 -1.89 -19.44
CA ALA A 232 2.54 -0.66 -20.17
C ALA A 232 1.80 0.57 -19.63
N GLU A 233 0.54 0.41 -19.17
CA GLU A 233 -0.21 1.49 -18.53
C GLU A 233 0.40 1.86 -17.18
N LEU A 234 0.76 0.86 -16.35
CA LEU A 234 1.40 1.11 -15.07
C LEU A 234 2.79 1.75 -15.24
N ASP A 235 3.58 1.28 -16.20
CA ASP A 235 4.88 1.87 -16.54
C ASP A 235 4.73 3.33 -16.98
N LYS A 236 3.71 3.63 -17.78
CA LYS A 236 3.41 5.01 -18.19
C LYS A 236 3.02 5.88 -16.99
N MET A 237 2.15 5.41 -16.10
CA MET A 237 1.79 6.14 -14.88
C MET A 237 3.02 6.43 -14.01
N ALA A 238 3.90 5.45 -13.87
CA ALA A 238 5.13 5.60 -13.11
C ALA A 238 6.09 6.63 -13.74
N ILE A 239 6.28 6.58 -15.07
CA ILE A 239 7.11 7.55 -15.81
C ILE A 239 6.51 8.96 -15.72
N ASP A 240 5.20 9.10 -15.90
CA ASP A 240 4.51 10.39 -15.82
C ASP A 240 4.63 11.01 -14.41
N ALA A 241 4.69 10.20 -13.35
CA ALA A 241 4.95 10.62 -11.98
C ALA A 241 6.42 10.99 -11.71
N GLY A 242 7.36 10.60 -12.56
CA GLY A 242 8.80 10.87 -12.43
C GLY A 242 9.66 9.68 -12.01
N PHE A 243 9.08 8.49 -11.88
CA PHE A 243 9.82 7.27 -11.58
C PHE A 243 10.64 6.75 -12.74
N THR A 244 11.68 5.99 -12.43
CA THR A 244 12.38 5.11 -13.37
C THR A 244 12.10 3.65 -13.02
N ARG A 245 11.71 2.84 -14.03
CA ARG A 245 11.47 1.41 -13.80
C ARG A 245 12.79 0.69 -13.51
N GLN A 246 12.78 -0.12 -12.45
CA GLN A 246 13.92 -0.94 -12.03
C GLN A 246 13.75 -2.40 -12.43
N ASP A 247 12.58 -2.99 -12.16
CA ASP A 247 12.31 -4.41 -12.42
C ASP A 247 10.80 -4.67 -12.58
N ILE A 248 10.45 -5.80 -13.21
CA ILE A 248 9.08 -6.28 -13.31
C ILE A 248 9.07 -7.81 -13.28
N ILE A 249 8.13 -8.41 -12.54
CA ILE A 249 8.02 -9.86 -12.41
C ILE A 249 6.55 -10.29 -12.28
N GLY A 250 6.22 -11.45 -12.82
CA GLY A 250 4.90 -12.05 -12.69
C GLY A 250 4.81 -13.01 -11.51
N LEU A 251 3.65 -13.02 -10.86
CA LEU A 251 3.27 -14.01 -9.86
C LEU A 251 2.42 -15.09 -10.51
N HIS A 252 2.80 -16.34 -10.33
CA HIS A 252 2.19 -17.51 -10.96
C HIS A 252 1.65 -18.49 -9.92
N TYR A 253 0.62 -19.24 -10.32
CA TYR A 253 0.02 -20.31 -9.54
C TYR A 253 -0.19 -21.56 -10.40
N ASN A 254 0.17 -22.72 -9.86
CA ASN A 254 -0.13 -24.00 -10.46
C ASN A 254 -1.25 -24.72 -9.65
N PRO A 255 -2.47 -24.86 -10.20
CA PRO A 255 -3.60 -25.43 -9.48
C PRO A 255 -3.43 -26.94 -9.16
N LEU A 256 -2.59 -27.67 -9.92
CA LEU A 256 -2.32 -29.10 -9.68
C LEU A 256 -1.39 -29.30 -8.48
N THR A 257 -0.33 -28.49 -8.38
CA THR A 257 0.66 -28.58 -7.30
C THR A 257 0.37 -27.64 -6.14
N LYS A 258 -0.60 -26.72 -6.30
CA LYS A 258 -0.95 -25.66 -5.34
C LYS A 258 0.25 -24.80 -4.92
N ARG A 259 1.17 -24.54 -5.87
CA ARG A 259 2.38 -23.75 -5.60
C ARG A 259 2.34 -22.42 -6.32
N TYR A 260 2.84 -21.39 -5.64
CA TYR A 260 3.11 -20.06 -6.19
C TYR A 260 4.59 -19.93 -6.48
N TRP A 261 4.94 -19.14 -7.51
CA TRP A 261 6.33 -18.79 -7.84
C TRP A 261 6.37 -17.48 -8.63
N LEU A 262 7.54 -16.84 -8.65
CA LEU A 262 7.81 -15.66 -9.48
C LEU A 262 8.51 -16.05 -10.78
N ALA A 263 8.16 -15.42 -11.90
CA ALA A 263 8.81 -15.60 -13.19
C ALA A 263 8.66 -14.34 -14.07
N GLN A 264 9.44 -14.24 -15.15
CA GLN A 264 9.48 -13.08 -16.06
C GLN A 264 8.15 -12.86 -16.83
N ASN A 265 7.30 -13.87 -16.94
CA ASN A 265 6.00 -13.74 -17.59
C ASN A 265 5.03 -12.97 -16.69
N VAL A 266 4.50 -11.85 -17.18
CA VAL A 266 3.60 -10.92 -16.47
C VAL A 266 2.15 -11.01 -16.93
N ASP A 267 1.74 -12.12 -17.51
CA ASP A 267 0.44 -12.25 -18.18
C ASP A 267 -0.77 -12.17 -17.25
N VAL A 268 -0.67 -12.55 -15.97
CA VAL A 268 -1.84 -12.60 -15.08
C VAL A 268 -1.73 -11.55 -13.97
N ASN A 269 -0.85 -11.78 -13.02
CA ASN A 269 -0.59 -10.88 -11.90
C ASN A 269 0.89 -10.50 -11.94
N TYR A 270 1.23 -9.26 -11.64
CA TYR A 270 2.60 -8.80 -11.69
C TYR A 270 2.92 -7.77 -10.61
N MET A 271 4.21 -7.68 -10.31
CA MET A 271 4.80 -6.64 -9.47
C MET A 271 5.79 -5.83 -10.30
N MET A 272 5.82 -4.53 -10.09
CA MET A 272 6.75 -3.59 -10.72
C MET A 272 7.50 -2.81 -9.63
N ALA A 273 8.81 -2.85 -9.68
CA ALA A 273 9.68 -2.01 -8.85
C ALA A 273 10.13 -0.80 -9.66
N VAL A 274 9.93 0.37 -9.09
CA VAL A 274 10.34 1.66 -9.64
C VAL A 274 11.11 2.44 -8.59
N HIS A 275 12.03 3.32 -8.97
CA HIS A 275 12.77 4.14 -8.04
C HIS A 275 12.61 5.62 -8.37
N LYS A 276 12.72 6.46 -7.34
CA LYS A 276 12.73 7.92 -7.46
C LYS A 276 14.17 8.36 -7.72
N PRO A 277 14.49 8.95 -8.90
CA PRO A 277 15.84 9.41 -9.19
C PRO A 277 16.33 10.44 -8.17
N LEU A 278 17.64 10.50 -7.96
CA LEU A 278 18.29 11.64 -7.31
C LEU A 278 18.00 12.89 -8.13
N ALA A 279 17.61 13.99 -7.48
CA ALA A 279 17.31 15.26 -8.14
C ALA A 279 18.57 15.96 -8.64
#